data_57913a8d652ecedd970f06bce18d8adf
#
_entry.id   57913a8d652ecedd970f06bce18d8adf
#
_cell.length_a   1.000
_cell.length_b   1.000
_cell.length_c   1.000
_cell.angle_alpha   90.00
_cell.angle_beta   90.00
_cell.angle_gamma   90.00
#
_symmetry.space_group_name_H-M   'P 1'
#
loop_
_entity.id
_entity.type
_entity.pdbx_description
1 polymer ?
#
loop_
_entity_poly.entity_id
_entity_poly.type
_entity_poly.pdbx_seq_one_letter_code
_entity_poly.pdbx_strand_id
1 'polypeptide(L)'
;MKYMTFNASCSYAGLANLLDWYGVDVEDRVIALKIELPYLFAREGRRYLSGPMLQGAEWFDLYLHPIGFNFIERRLERAEVCSFLKDHPPAMLGLRVTPESKHAVVYTGGRGGEYCFINNKRQDSTEPETLRLTETALLSHLDKTVVVGMLEKIGPRPSALHDRLAGSPGVLLALQSEINDFCTQQQTPAAQAAALNDLFRPLLLDGITMLELLEDTEPAASLRTVRAQLLPLIRAGRPTVLSESIDLSLLNASIRAYHDRIKQICLYHTQTGANP
;
A
#
# COMPACT_ATOMS: atom_id res chain seq x y z
N MET A 1 16.36 2.85 -13.13
CA MET A 1 15.42 3.43 -12.13
C MET A 1 14.00 3.00 -12.48
N LYS A 2 13.24 2.53 -11.52
CA LYS A 2 11.85 2.09 -11.66
C LYS A 2 10.89 3.19 -11.21
N TYR A 3 9.77 3.33 -11.93
CA TYR A 3 8.75 4.35 -11.65
C TYR A 3 7.56 3.74 -10.94
N MET A 4 6.79 4.60 -10.30
CA MET A 4 5.50 4.25 -9.74
C MET A 4 4.48 4.15 -10.88
N THR A 5 3.96 2.95 -11.18
CA THR A 5 3.05 2.69 -12.31
C THR A 5 1.58 2.67 -11.92
N PHE A 6 1.25 2.49 -10.64
CA PHE A 6 -0.10 2.62 -10.12
C PHE A 6 -0.15 3.57 -8.92
N ASN A 7 -1.31 4.14 -8.65
CA ASN A 7 -1.48 5.22 -7.67
C ASN A 7 -1.07 4.79 -6.24
N ALA A 8 -0.40 5.69 -5.51
CA ALA A 8 0.04 5.49 -4.12
C ALA A 8 0.99 4.30 -3.89
N SER A 9 1.71 3.84 -4.92
CA SER A 9 2.62 2.68 -4.84
C SER A 9 4.09 3.06 -4.61
N CYS A 10 4.39 4.21 -4.01
CA CYS A 10 5.79 4.63 -3.84
C CYS A 10 6.66 3.61 -3.10
N SER A 11 6.09 2.81 -2.18
CA SER A 11 6.80 1.73 -1.49
C SER A 11 7.06 0.52 -2.38
N TYR A 12 6.14 0.16 -3.28
CA TYR A 12 6.35 -0.91 -4.28
C TYR A 12 7.34 -0.48 -5.36
N ALA A 13 7.29 0.78 -5.81
CA ALA A 13 8.32 1.35 -6.67
C ALA A 13 9.69 1.40 -5.98
N GLY A 14 9.71 1.67 -4.67
CA GLY A 14 10.89 1.57 -3.83
C GLY A 14 11.47 0.16 -3.78
N LEU A 15 10.61 -0.84 -3.58
CA LEU A 15 11.00 -2.25 -3.61
C LEU A 15 11.57 -2.64 -4.98
N ALA A 16 10.94 -2.20 -6.08
CA ALA A 16 11.44 -2.44 -7.44
C ALA A 16 12.81 -1.79 -7.66
N ASN A 17 13.05 -0.56 -7.14
CA ASN A 17 14.36 0.10 -7.19
C ASN A 17 15.41 -0.60 -6.30
N LEU A 18 15.04 -1.14 -5.14
CA LEU A 18 15.93 -1.97 -4.34
C LEU A 18 16.36 -3.23 -5.10
N LEU A 19 15.40 -3.91 -5.74
CA LEU A 19 15.65 -5.11 -6.54
C LEU A 19 16.53 -4.81 -7.77
N ASP A 20 16.30 -3.70 -8.44
CA ASP A 20 17.12 -3.22 -9.57
C ASP A 20 18.61 -3.07 -9.18
N TRP A 21 18.89 -2.59 -7.96
CA TRP A 21 20.25 -2.54 -7.41
C TRP A 21 20.94 -3.90 -7.33
N TYR A 22 20.16 -4.95 -7.07
CA TYR A 22 20.67 -6.34 -7.01
C TYR A 22 20.61 -7.06 -8.36
N GLY A 23 20.27 -6.35 -9.45
CA GLY A 23 20.20 -6.90 -10.81
C GLY A 23 18.90 -7.63 -11.12
N VAL A 24 17.86 -7.48 -10.29
CA VAL A 24 16.52 -8.02 -10.56
C VAL A 24 15.69 -6.94 -11.22
N ASP A 25 15.49 -7.05 -12.54
CA ASP A 25 14.73 -6.11 -13.35
C ASP A 25 13.23 -6.40 -13.28
N VAL A 26 12.52 -5.66 -12.45
CA VAL A 26 11.07 -5.81 -12.23
C VAL A 26 10.42 -4.44 -11.99
N GLU A 27 9.16 -4.29 -12.41
CA GLU A 27 8.33 -3.11 -12.13
C GLU A 27 7.42 -3.35 -10.92
N ASP A 28 7.01 -2.28 -10.25
CA ASP A 28 6.09 -2.31 -9.12
C ASP A 28 4.75 -3.01 -9.46
N ARG A 29 4.22 -2.78 -10.68
CA ARG A 29 3.02 -3.45 -11.19
C ARG A 29 3.19 -4.98 -11.24
N VAL A 30 4.35 -5.45 -11.69
CA VAL A 30 4.61 -6.90 -11.77
C VAL A 30 4.68 -7.51 -10.39
N ILE A 31 5.31 -6.83 -9.42
CA ILE A 31 5.34 -7.26 -8.02
C ILE A 31 3.91 -7.36 -7.49
N ALA A 32 3.11 -6.29 -7.66
CA ALA A 32 1.74 -6.22 -7.17
C ALA A 32 0.84 -7.35 -7.74
N LEU A 33 0.95 -7.62 -9.04
CA LEU A 33 0.17 -8.68 -9.68
C LEU A 33 0.63 -10.08 -9.26
N LYS A 34 1.94 -10.30 -9.10
CA LYS A 34 2.48 -11.59 -8.66
C LYS A 34 2.06 -11.99 -7.25
N ILE A 35 1.89 -11.03 -6.35
CA ILE A 35 1.41 -11.29 -4.99
C ILE A 35 -0.11 -11.17 -4.86
N GLU A 36 -0.84 -11.10 -5.98
CA GLU A 36 -2.31 -10.95 -5.96
C GLU A 36 -2.77 -9.75 -5.10
N LEU A 37 -1.96 -8.67 -5.06
CA LEU A 37 -2.18 -7.49 -4.21
C LEU A 37 -3.60 -6.92 -4.30
N PRO A 38 -4.26 -6.89 -5.47
CA PRO A 38 -5.65 -6.44 -5.59
C PRO A 38 -6.65 -7.21 -4.74
N TYR A 39 -6.33 -8.44 -4.33
CA TYR A 39 -7.21 -9.35 -3.60
C TYR A 39 -6.81 -9.57 -2.15
N LEU A 40 -5.77 -8.86 -1.69
CA LEU A 40 -5.30 -8.92 -0.31
C LEU A 40 -5.99 -7.86 0.55
N PHE A 41 -6.51 -8.30 1.69
CA PHE A 41 -7.10 -7.46 2.71
C PHE A 41 -6.53 -7.81 4.08
N ALA A 42 -6.24 -6.81 4.88
CA ALA A 42 -5.78 -6.97 6.25
C ALA A 42 -6.48 -6.02 7.20
N ARG A 43 -6.34 -6.29 8.49
CA ARG A 43 -6.82 -5.43 9.57
C ARG A 43 -5.71 -5.16 10.57
N GLU A 44 -5.44 -3.90 10.85
CA GLU A 44 -4.53 -3.44 11.89
C GLU A 44 -5.30 -2.60 12.93
N GLY A 45 -5.62 -3.20 14.06
CA GLY A 45 -6.43 -2.55 15.08
C GLY A 45 -7.84 -2.21 14.55
N ARG A 46 -8.15 -0.93 14.41
CA ARG A 46 -9.43 -0.44 13.87
C ARG A 46 -9.39 -0.17 12.38
N ARG A 47 -8.22 -0.22 11.77
CA ARG A 47 -8.00 0.15 10.38
C ARG A 47 -8.01 -1.07 9.48
N TYR A 48 -8.73 -0.98 8.39
CA TYR A 48 -8.65 -1.96 7.30
C TYR A 48 -7.66 -1.48 6.24
N LEU A 49 -6.93 -2.40 5.65
CA LEU A 49 -5.89 -2.16 4.66
C LEU A 49 -6.13 -3.01 3.43
N SER A 50 -5.81 -2.48 2.25
CA SER A 50 -5.78 -3.22 0.99
C SER A 50 -4.78 -2.59 0.02
N GLY A 51 -4.42 -3.29 -1.03
CA GLY A 51 -3.61 -2.76 -2.12
C GLY A 51 -2.34 -2.03 -1.66
N PRO A 52 -2.11 -0.79 -2.10
CA PRO A 52 -0.87 -0.05 -1.81
C PRO A 52 -0.60 0.20 -0.32
N MET A 53 -1.60 0.00 0.54
CA MET A 53 -1.44 0.16 1.99
C MET A 53 -0.87 -1.08 2.69
N LEU A 54 -0.81 -2.21 2.00
CA LEU A 54 -0.16 -3.43 2.47
C LEU A 54 1.35 -3.32 2.18
N GLN A 55 2.08 -2.80 3.15
CA GLN A 55 3.51 -2.46 3.04
C GLN A 55 4.31 -3.12 4.16
N GLY A 56 5.64 -3.15 3.99
CA GLY A 56 6.56 -3.72 4.97
C GLY A 56 6.87 -5.20 4.72
N ALA A 57 7.71 -5.76 5.59
CA ALA A 57 8.29 -7.08 5.41
C ALA A 57 7.25 -8.17 5.14
N GLU A 58 6.17 -8.22 5.93
CA GLU A 58 5.15 -9.28 5.80
C GLU A 58 4.44 -9.34 4.43
N TRP A 59 4.42 -8.20 3.69
CA TRP A 59 3.77 -8.10 2.38
C TRP A 59 4.78 -8.18 1.24
N PHE A 60 5.94 -7.55 1.40
CA PHE A 60 7.02 -7.60 0.41
C PHE A 60 7.62 -8.99 0.29
N ASP A 61 7.71 -9.72 1.39
CA ASP A 61 8.25 -11.08 1.43
C ASP A 61 7.36 -12.09 0.69
N LEU A 62 6.09 -11.77 0.41
CA LEU A 62 5.25 -12.57 -0.48
C LEU A 62 5.86 -12.70 -1.89
N TYR A 63 6.51 -11.64 -2.36
CA TYR A 63 7.23 -11.62 -3.63
C TYR A 63 8.70 -12.04 -3.46
N LEU A 64 9.33 -11.59 -2.39
CA LEU A 64 10.79 -11.69 -2.21
C LEU A 64 11.25 -13.10 -1.87
N HIS A 65 10.54 -13.83 -1.00
CA HIS A 65 10.94 -15.16 -0.58
C HIS A 65 11.13 -16.14 -1.75
N PRO A 66 10.20 -16.25 -2.73
CA PRO A 66 10.40 -17.13 -3.89
C PRO A 66 11.64 -16.81 -4.72
N ILE A 67 12.05 -15.55 -4.77
CA ILE A 67 13.24 -15.12 -5.54
C ILE A 67 14.51 -15.01 -4.73
N GLY A 68 14.49 -15.48 -3.48
CA GLY A 68 15.68 -15.60 -2.63
C GLY A 68 16.11 -14.33 -1.92
N PHE A 69 15.17 -13.46 -1.60
CA PHE A 69 15.38 -12.26 -0.78
C PHE A 69 14.46 -12.24 0.43
N ASN A 70 14.84 -11.43 1.42
CA ASN A 70 14.07 -11.08 2.60
C ASN A 70 14.08 -9.56 2.77
N PHE A 71 12.96 -8.97 3.19
CA PHE A 71 12.90 -7.55 3.52
C PHE A 71 13.15 -7.34 5.00
N ILE A 72 14.23 -6.63 5.32
CA ILE A 72 14.60 -6.34 6.71
C ILE A 72 14.23 -4.91 7.05
N GLU A 73 13.51 -4.73 8.14
CA GLU A 73 13.19 -3.43 8.70
C GLU A 73 14.02 -3.14 9.94
N ARG A 74 14.64 -1.97 9.96
CA ARG A 74 15.33 -1.42 11.13
C ARG A 74 14.62 -0.17 11.59
N ARG A 75 14.22 -0.16 12.84
CA ARG A 75 13.66 1.04 13.48
C ARG A 75 14.79 1.80 14.17
N LEU A 76 15.03 3.02 13.73
CA LEU A 76 16.13 3.88 14.18
C LEU A 76 15.59 5.19 14.76
N GLU A 77 16.27 5.73 15.74
CA GLU A 77 16.06 7.12 16.12
C GLU A 77 16.63 8.04 15.02
N ARG A 78 16.00 9.22 14.84
CA ARG A 78 16.39 10.17 13.76
C ARG A 78 17.90 10.44 13.72
N ALA A 79 18.54 10.59 14.89
CA ALA A 79 19.96 10.90 14.99
C ALA A 79 20.87 9.77 14.48
N GLU A 80 20.38 8.52 14.43
CA GLU A 80 21.15 7.36 14.02
C GLU A 80 21.09 7.14 12.50
N VAL A 81 20.07 7.69 11.82
CA VAL A 81 19.78 7.41 10.41
C VAL A 81 20.95 7.76 9.51
N CYS A 82 21.55 8.90 9.69
CA CYS A 82 22.64 9.35 8.81
C CYS A 82 23.88 8.45 8.89
N SER A 83 24.25 8.02 10.09
CA SER A 83 25.35 7.06 10.27
C SER A 83 24.98 5.71 9.66
N PHE A 84 23.80 5.20 9.96
CA PHE A 84 23.33 3.92 9.46
C PHE A 84 23.31 3.86 7.93
N LEU A 85 22.78 4.89 7.25
CA LEU A 85 22.70 4.93 5.79
C LEU A 85 24.08 4.88 5.12
N LYS A 86 25.11 5.51 5.70
CA LYS A 86 26.47 5.51 5.13
C LYS A 86 27.02 4.10 4.94
N ASP A 87 26.65 3.18 5.83
CA ASP A 87 27.16 1.81 5.85
C ASP A 87 26.25 0.80 5.13
N HIS A 88 25.02 1.21 4.75
CA HIS A 88 23.98 0.28 4.26
C HIS A 88 23.26 0.74 2.98
N PRO A 89 23.97 1.10 1.89
CA PRO A 89 23.31 1.27 0.59
C PRO A 89 23.10 -0.11 -0.09
N PRO A 90 21.94 -0.34 -0.75
CA PRO A 90 20.78 0.55 -0.84
C PRO A 90 19.84 0.36 0.36
N ALA A 91 19.10 1.43 0.69
CA ALA A 91 18.11 1.39 1.77
C ALA A 91 16.87 2.25 1.42
N MET A 92 15.68 1.74 1.72
CA MET A 92 14.42 2.44 1.52
C MET A 92 13.93 3.07 2.81
N LEU A 93 13.47 4.32 2.75
CA LEU A 93 12.87 5.01 3.90
C LEU A 93 11.83 6.02 3.45
N GLY A 94 10.96 6.42 4.39
CA GLY A 94 9.97 7.46 4.16
C GLY A 94 10.50 8.86 4.51
N LEU A 95 10.44 9.78 3.55
CA LEU A 95 10.67 11.20 3.78
C LEU A 95 9.33 11.92 3.95
N ARG A 96 9.22 12.82 4.91
CA ARG A 96 8.04 13.65 5.13
C ARG A 96 7.94 14.69 4.01
N VAL A 97 6.81 14.67 3.29
CA VAL A 97 6.47 15.64 2.23
C VAL A 97 5.53 16.71 2.79
N THR A 98 4.53 16.31 3.58
CA THR A 98 3.67 17.18 4.38
C THR A 98 3.65 16.68 5.83
N PRO A 99 3.08 17.43 6.79
CA PRO A 99 2.92 16.93 8.17
C PRO A 99 2.23 15.56 8.25
N GLU A 100 1.29 15.28 7.33
CA GLU A 100 0.44 14.08 7.33
C GLU A 100 0.89 13.01 6.33
N SER A 101 1.83 13.32 5.41
CA SER A 101 2.21 12.40 4.33
C SER A 101 3.72 12.17 4.24
N LYS A 102 4.07 10.93 3.92
CA LYS A 102 5.43 10.51 3.62
C LYS A 102 5.51 9.92 2.23
N HIS A 103 6.66 10.05 1.63
CA HIS A 103 6.98 9.46 0.35
C HIS A 103 8.18 8.52 0.50
N ALA A 104 8.07 7.30 -0.01
CA ALA A 104 9.17 6.34 0.01
C ALA A 104 10.22 6.75 -1.02
N VAL A 105 11.49 6.72 -0.59
CA VAL A 105 12.66 6.94 -1.44
C VAL A 105 13.69 5.86 -1.19
N VAL A 106 14.60 5.63 -2.14
CA VAL A 106 15.69 4.66 -2.00
C VAL A 106 17.04 5.39 -1.94
N TYR A 107 17.70 5.29 -0.80
CA TYR A 107 19.08 5.74 -0.63
C TYR A 107 20.04 4.87 -1.44
N THR A 108 20.92 5.50 -2.21
CA THR A 108 21.87 4.81 -3.11
C THR A 108 23.33 5.10 -2.80
N GLY A 109 23.60 5.86 -1.76
CA GLY A 109 24.94 6.21 -1.33
C GLY A 109 25.13 7.71 -1.14
N GLY A 110 26.28 8.10 -0.58
CA GLY A 110 26.67 9.50 -0.36
C GLY A 110 27.72 9.96 -1.35
N ARG A 111 27.66 11.24 -1.75
CA ARG A 111 28.68 11.88 -2.55
C ARG A 111 28.86 13.34 -2.14
N GLY A 112 30.11 13.75 -1.84
CA GLY A 112 30.41 15.14 -1.52
C GLY A 112 29.74 15.68 -0.25
N GLY A 113 29.45 14.81 0.74
CA GLY A 113 28.75 15.19 1.98
C GLY A 113 27.22 15.21 1.84
N GLU A 114 26.69 14.83 0.69
CA GLU A 114 25.25 14.71 0.44
C GLU A 114 24.80 13.23 0.40
N TYR A 115 23.56 12.99 0.78
CA TYR A 115 22.86 11.72 0.69
C TYR A 115 22.06 11.70 -0.62
N CYS A 116 22.31 10.69 -1.46
CA CYS A 116 21.68 10.56 -2.77
C CYS A 116 20.54 9.54 -2.70
N PHE A 117 19.36 9.91 -3.22
CA PHE A 117 18.17 9.07 -3.23
C PHE A 117 17.57 8.98 -4.63
N ILE A 118 17.03 7.80 -4.97
CA ILE A 118 16.05 7.64 -6.03
C ILE A 118 14.70 8.09 -5.49
N ASN A 119 14.04 9.01 -6.20
CA ASN A 119 12.66 9.41 -5.90
C ASN A 119 11.70 8.45 -6.62
N ASN A 120 10.96 7.67 -5.86
CA ASN A 120 9.98 6.71 -6.39
C ASN A 120 8.72 7.43 -6.89
N LYS A 121 8.84 8.20 -7.95
CA LYS A 121 7.82 9.03 -8.56
C LYS A 121 7.17 8.36 -9.78
N ARG A 122 6.10 8.94 -10.30
CA ARG A 122 5.55 8.57 -11.60
C ARG A 122 6.44 9.08 -12.73
N GLN A 123 6.46 8.38 -13.85
CA GLN A 123 7.27 8.75 -15.00
C GLN A 123 6.85 10.11 -15.61
N ASP A 124 5.55 10.43 -15.54
CA ASP A 124 4.96 11.69 -16.03
C ASP A 124 5.01 12.84 -15.01
N SER A 125 5.57 12.61 -13.82
CA SER A 125 5.71 13.63 -12.78
C SER A 125 6.81 14.63 -13.13
N THR A 126 6.58 15.89 -12.80
CA THR A 126 7.58 16.98 -12.90
C THR A 126 8.60 16.97 -11.76
N GLU A 127 8.41 16.10 -10.75
CA GLU A 127 9.36 15.96 -9.65
C GLU A 127 10.72 15.45 -10.15
N PRO A 128 11.83 15.78 -9.45
CA PRO A 128 13.15 15.27 -9.82
C PRO A 128 13.22 13.74 -9.66
N GLU A 129 13.98 13.06 -10.48
CA GLU A 129 14.19 11.62 -10.41
C GLU A 129 15.09 11.22 -9.25
N THR A 130 16.00 12.10 -8.89
CA THR A 130 16.93 11.91 -7.77
C THR A 130 16.88 13.11 -6.85
N LEU A 131 17.00 12.83 -5.55
CA LEU A 131 17.13 13.84 -4.52
C LEU A 131 18.56 13.80 -3.97
N ARG A 132 19.12 14.98 -3.71
CA ARG A 132 20.39 15.13 -2.99
C ARG A 132 20.13 16.01 -1.78
N LEU A 133 20.42 15.49 -0.61
CA LEU A 133 20.12 16.15 0.66
C LEU A 133 21.38 16.22 1.50
N THR A 134 21.68 17.39 2.03
CA THR A 134 22.64 17.51 3.13
C THR A 134 22.11 16.80 4.36
N GLU A 135 22.97 16.48 5.32
CA GLU A 135 22.55 15.83 6.57
C GLU A 135 21.46 16.63 7.29
N THR A 136 21.60 17.94 7.38
CA THR A 136 20.60 18.82 8.01
C THR A 136 19.25 18.77 7.27
N ALA A 137 19.28 18.82 5.94
CA ALA A 137 18.06 18.71 5.14
C ALA A 137 17.40 17.34 5.30
N LEU A 138 18.16 16.25 5.24
CA LEU A 138 17.64 14.89 5.46
C LEU A 138 16.95 14.79 6.82
N LEU A 139 17.63 15.18 7.90
CA LEU A 139 17.07 15.11 9.25
C LEU A 139 15.79 15.94 9.42
N SER A 140 15.61 17.04 8.68
CA SER A 140 14.39 17.84 8.73
C SER A 140 13.18 17.14 8.11
N HIS A 141 13.40 16.21 7.19
CA HIS A 141 12.36 15.40 6.55
C HIS A 141 12.03 14.08 7.29
N LEU A 142 12.74 13.78 8.37
CA LEU A 142 12.54 12.54 9.12
C LEU A 142 11.67 12.74 10.37
N ASP A 143 10.91 11.70 10.71
CA ASP A 143 10.25 11.62 12.02
C ASP A 143 11.25 11.36 13.14
N LYS A 144 10.77 11.41 14.39
CA LYS A 144 11.57 11.05 15.57
C LYS A 144 12.11 9.62 15.45
N THR A 145 11.27 8.70 15.01
CA THR A 145 11.63 7.29 14.76
C THR A 145 11.38 6.98 13.30
N VAL A 146 12.35 6.38 12.63
CA VAL A 146 12.35 6.07 11.19
C VAL A 146 12.47 4.57 10.99
N VAL A 147 11.64 4.02 10.12
CA VAL A 147 11.82 2.65 9.62
C VAL A 147 12.65 2.71 8.35
N VAL A 148 13.74 1.97 8.33
CA VAL A 148 14.62 1.81 7.17
C VAL A 148 14.53 0.36 6.70
N GLY A 149 14.14 0.17 5.43
CA GLY A 149 13.99 -1.12 4.79
C GLY A 149 15.17 -1.45 3.89
N MET A 150 15.63 -2.70 3.91
CA MET A 150 16.74 -3.22 3.10
C MET A 150 16.42 -4.61 2.61
N LEU A 151 17.12 -5.06 1.57
CA LEU A 151 17.07 -6.45 1.12
C LEU A 151 18.25 -7.25 1.66
N GLU A 152 17.96 -8.46 2.14
CA GLU A 152 18.95 -9.48 2.46
C GLU A 152 18.81 -10.64 1.47
N LYS A 153 19.94 -11.09 0.89
CA LYS A 153 19.94 -12.31 0.08
C LYS A 153 19.86 -13.53 0.97
N ILE A 154 18.90 -14.39 0.67
CA ILE A 154 18.67 -15.67 1.34
C ILE A 154 18.53 -16.77 0.27
N GLY A 155 18.36 -18.01 0.67
CA GLY A 155 17.89 -19.05 -0.27
C GLY A 155 16.40 -18.87 -0.57
N PRO A 156 15.93 -19.25 -1.79
CA PRO A 156 14.49 -19.21 -2.11
C PRO A 156 13.66 -19.96 -1.07
N ARG A 157 12.52 -19.39 -0.68
CA ARG A 157 11.57 -19.95 0.29
C ARG A 157 10.16 -19.91 -0.27
N PRO A 158 9.25 -20.79 0.18
CA PRO A 158 7.83 -20.69 -0.17
C PRO A 158 7.24 -19.33 0.24
N SER A 159 6.34 -18.80 -0.59
CA SER A 159 5.56 -17.63 -0.25
C SER A 159 4.43 -17.97 0.72
N ALA A 160 4.12 -17.07 1.65
CA ALA A 160 2.92 -17.14 2.49
C ALA A 160 1.66 -16.61 1.78
N LEU A 161 1.71 -16.39 0.47
CA LEU A 161 0.63 -15.76 -0.31
C LEU A 161 -0.70 -16.51 -0.17
N HIS A 162 -0.67 -17.83 -0.22
CA HIS A 162 -1.89 -18.65 -0.08
C HIS A 162 -2.62 -18.37 1.23
N ASP A 163 -1.90 -18.34 2.35
CA ASP A 163 -2.49 -18.09 3.68
C ASP A 163 -3.06 -16.67 3.77
N ARG A 164 -2.38 -15.68 3.19
CA ARG A 164 -2.84 -14.29 3.15
C ARG A 164 -4.10 -14.13 2.30
N LEU A 165 -4.15 -14.77 1.15
CA LEU A 165 -5.34 -14.79 0.30
C LEU A 165 -6.51 -15.49 1.00
N ALA A 166 -6.28 -16.64 1.63
CA ALA A 166 -7.31 -17.38 2.36
C ALA A 166 -7.92 -16.58 3.53
N GLY A 167 -7.13 -15.69 4.15
CA GLY A 167 -7.61 -14.80 5.22
C GLY A 167 -8.44 -13.60 4.70
N SER A 168 -8.19 -13.14 3.50
CA SER A 168 -8.78 -11.90 2.94
C SER A 168 -10.32 -11.90 2.88
N PRO A 169 -11.03 -12.99 2.54
CA PRO A 169 -12.50 -13.01 2.55
C PRO A 169 -13.11 -12.70 3.91
N GLY A 170 -12.52 -13.23 5.00
CA GLY A 170 -12.98 -12.96 6.36
C GLY A 170 -12.82 -11.50 6.76
N VAL A 171 -11.69 -10.90 6.40
CA VAL A 171 -11.42 -9.46 6.62
C VAL A 171 -12.40 -8.59 5.84
N LEU A 172 -12.68 -8.94 4.59
CA LEU A 172 -13.60 -8.20 3.73
C LEU A 172 -15.05 -8.26 4.23
N LEU A 173 -15.50 -9.40 4.74
CA LEU A 173 -16.83 -9.54 5.36
C LEU A 173 -16.95 -8.74 6.66
N ALA A 174 -15.90 -8.74 7.49
CA ALA A 174 -15.87 -7.92 8.70
C ALA A 174 -15.92 -6.41 8.35
N LEU A 175 -15.16 -5.98 7.33
CA LEU A 175 -15.22 -4.61 6.81
C LEU A 175 -16.63 -4.26 6.33
N GLN A 176 -17.30 -5.15 5.58
CA GLN A 176 -18.67 -4.95 5.11
C GLN A 176 -19.65 -4.73 6.27
N SER A 177 -19.56 -5.56 7.32
CA SER A 177 -20.40 -5.42 8.51
C SER A 177 -20.19 -4.08 9.19
N GLU A 178 -18.94 -3.71 9.45
CA GLU A 178 -18.60 -2.43 10.11
C GLU A 178 -19.03 -1.20 9.27
N ILE A 179 -18.91 -1.26 7.94
CA ILE A 179 -19.42 -0.19 7.05
C ILE A 179 -20.95 -0.07 7.17
N ASN A 180 -21.69 -1.19 7.14
CA ASN A 180 -23.15 -1.16 7.25
C ASN A 180 -23.60 -0.60 8.59
N ASP A 181 -22.98 -1.05 9.70
CA ASP A 181 -23.27 -0.54 11.04
C ASP A 181 -22.97 0.95 11.16
N PHE A 182 -21.84 1.38 10.61
CA PHE A 182 -21.47 2.80 10.59
C PHE A 182 -22.45 3.65 9.80
N CYS A 183 -22.86 3.20 8.63
CA CYS A 183 -23.74 3.97 7.73
C CYS A 183 -25.17 4.09 8.23
N THR A 184 -25.67 3.16 9.02
CA THR A 184 -27.05 3.14 9.56
C THR A 184 -27.23 3.99 10.82
N GLN A 185 -26.13 4.48 11.41
CA GLN A 185 -26.15 5.31 12.59
C GLN A 185 -25.86 6.76 12.24
N GLN A 186 -26.37 7.70 13.05
CA GLN A 186 -26.01 9.09 12.93
C GLN A 186 -24.54 9.29 13.32
N GLN A 187 -23.74 9.79 12.39
CA GLN A 187 -22.30 9.97 12.57
C GLN A 187 -21.94 11.46 12.73
N THR A 188 -21.01 11.74 13.65
CA THR A 188 -20.40 13.06 13.77
C THR A 188 -19.43 13.32 12.61
N PRO A 189 -19.14 14.58 12.25
CA PRO A 189 -18.13 14.89 11.22
C PRO A 189 -16.76 14.30 11.50
N ALA A 190 -16.33 14.29 12.76
CA ALA A 190 -15.05 13.69 13.16
C ALA A 190 -15.03 12.17 12.93
N ALA A 191 -16.13 11.48 13.28
CA ALA A 191 -16.28 10.04 13.02
C ALA A 191 -16.31 9.73 11.53
N GLN A 192 -16.98 10.56 10.70
CA GLN A 192 -17.01 10.40 9.25
C GLN A 192 -15.62 10.57 8.62
N ALA A 193 -14.85 11.57 9.08
CA ALA A 193 -13.48 11.79 8.60
C ALA A 193 -12.53 10.64 9.00
N ALA A 194 -12.64 10.09 10.20
CA ALA A 194 -11.89 8.92 10.63
C ALA A 194 -12.26 7.68 9.79
N ALA A 195 -13.56 7.42 9.64
CA ALA A 195 -14.07 6.27 8.87
C ALA A 195 -13.64 6.31 7.40
N LEU A 196 -13.44 7.50 6.81
CA LEU A 196 -12.93 7.60 5.44
C LEU A 196 -11.58 6.88 5.28
N ASN A 197 -10.70 6.99 6.26
CA ASN A 197 -9.40 6.34 6.23
C ASN A 197 -9.45 4.89 6.76
N ASP A 198 -10.26 4.63 7.78
CA ASP A 198 -10.23 3.36 8.52
C ASP A 198 -11.14 2.29 7.90
N LEU A 199 -12.30 2.70 7.33
CA LEU A 199 -13.31 1.80 6.78
C LEU A 199 -13.47 1.93 5.26
N PHE A 200 -13.58 3.15 4.72
CA PHE A 200 -13.95 3.33 3.30
C PHE A 200 -12.75 3.28 2.35
N ARG A 201 -11.58 3.69 2.79
CA ARG A 201 -10.38 3.74 1.96
C ARG A 201 -10.05 2.41 1.28
N PRO A 202 -10.06 1.25 1.97
CA PRO A 202 -9.69 -0.04 1.36
C PRO A 202 -10.50 -0.39 0.11
N LEU A 203 -11.74 0.06 0.03
CA LEU A 203 -12.63 -0.21 -1.11
C LEU A 203 -12.70 0.98 -2.06
N LEU A 204 -12.99 2.19 -1.53
CA LEU A 204 -13.36 3.34 -2.34
C LEU A 204 -12.16 4.14 -2.85
N LEU A 205 -10.96 3.89 -2.35
CA LEU A 205 -9.71 4.49 -2.86
C LEU A 205 -8.77 3.40 -3.37
N ASP A 206 -8.23 2.60 -2.47
CA ASP A 206 -7.21 1.60 -2.79
C ASP A 206 -7.80 0.46 -3.65
N GLY A 207 -9.00 -0.04 -3.32
CA GLY A 207 -9.69 -1.07 -4.09
C GLY A 207 -10.02 -0.65 -5.52
N ILE A 208 -10.51 0.58 -5.72
CA ILE A 208 -10.74 1.11 -7.08
C ILE A 208 -9.42 1.11 -7.87
N THR A 209 -8.34 1.61 -7.27
CA THR A 209 -7.02 1.64 -7.91
C THR A 209 -6.53 0.25 -8.29
N MET A 210 -6.75 -0.74 -7.43
CA MET A 210 -6.36 -2.14 -7.69
C MET A 210 -7.20 -2.79 -8.79
N LEU A 211 -8.51 -2.54 -8.83
CA LEU A 211 -9.37 -3.02 -9.91
C LEU A 211 -9.02 -2.39 -11.26
N GLU A 212 -8.64 -1.10 -11.26
CA GLU A 212 -8.14 -0.43 -12.46
C GLU A 212 -6.81 -1.03 -12.95
N LEU A 213 -5.94 -1.45 -12.04
CA LEU A 213 -4.71 -2.17 -12.37
C LEU A 213 -4.98 -3.51 -13.09
N LEU A 214 -6.08 -4.18 -12.72
CA LEU A 214 -6.53 -5.44 -13.32
C LEU A 214 -7.35 -5.24 -14.60
N GLU A 215 -7.63 -3.98 -14.98
CA GLU A 215 -8.56 -3.64 -16.07
C GLU A 215 -10.02 -4.14 -15.81
N ASP A 216 -10.34 -4.40 -14.54
CA ASP A 216 -11.69 -4.83 -14.10
C ASP A 216 -12.57 -3.59 -13.90
N THR A 217 -13.19 -3.17 -14.99
CA THR A 217 -13.86 -1.86 -15.09
C THR A 217 -15.22 -1.83 -14.40
N GLU A 218 -15.95 -2.93 -14.32
CA GLU A 218 -17.34 -2.97 -13.81
C GLU A 218 -17.39 -2.77 -12.28
N PRO A 219 -16.69 -3.55 -11.45
CA PRO A 219 -16.65 -3.32 -10.02
C PRO A 219 -16.03 -1.95 -9.66
N ALA A 220 -15.00 -1.54 -10.41
CA ALA A 220 -14.39 -0.22 -10.21
C ALA A 220 -15.39 0.92 -10.46
N ALA A 221 -16.24 0.82 -11.48
CA ALA A 221 -17.28 1.82 -11.78
C ALA A 221 -18.32 1.90 -10.67
N SER A 222 -18.78 0.77 -10.16
CA SER A 222 -19.74 0.69 -9.05
C SER A 222 -19.18 1.35 -7.78
N LEU A 223 -17.94 1.02 -7.41
CA LEU A 223 -17.27 1.65 -6.25
C LEU A 223 -17.04 3.15 -6.46
N ARG A 224 -16.71 3.60 -7.68
CA ARG A 224 -16.60 5.04 -7.99
C ARG A 224 -17.94 5.77 -7.81
N THR A 225 -19.05 5.15 -8.18
CA THR A 225 -20.39 5.72 -7.95
C THR A 225 -20.65 5.93 -6.47
N VAL A 226 -20.40 4.94 -5.62
CA VAL A 226 -20.54 5.05 -4.17
C VAL A 226 -19.59 6.11 -3.61
N ARG A 227 -18.35 6.15 -4.07
CA ARG A 227 -17.39 7.18 -3.65
C ARG A 227 -17.87 8.60 -3.99
N ALA A 228 -18.43 8.77 -5.18
CA ALA A 228 -18.97 10.07 -5.61
C ALA A 228 -20.15 10.55 -4.76
N GLN A 229 -20.95 9.63 -4.21
CA GLN A 229 -22.00 9.92 -3.25
C GLN A 229 -21.44 10.27 -1.86
N LEU A 230 -20.46 9.50 -1.37
CA LEU A 230 -19.92 9.60 -0.01
C LEU A 230 -19.07 10.88 0.22
N LEU A 231 -18.15 11.18 -0.70
CA LEU A 231 -17.17 12.26 -0.47
C LEU A 231 -17.79 13.65 -0.25
N PRO A 232 -18.86 14.07 -0.96
CA PRO A 232 -19.51 15.34 -0.69
C PRO A 232 -20.15 15.40 0.72
N LEU A 233 -20.70 14.28 1.21
CA LEU A 233 -21.31 14.22 2.54
C LEU A 233 -20.27 14.43 3.64
N ILE A 234 -19.14 13.74 3.53
CA ILE A 234 -18.02 13.89 4.49
C ILE A 234 -17.47 15.33 4.45
N ARG A 235 -17.30 15.91 3.24
CA ARG A 235 -16.81 17.28 3.08
C ARG A 235 -17.78 18.33 3.61
N ALA A 236 -19.09 18.06 3.58
CA ALA A 236 -20.08 18.97 4.14
C ALA A 236 -19.97 19.13 5.65
N GLY A 237 -19.31 18.19 6.34
CA GLY A 237 -19.00 18.27 7.77
C GLY A 237 -20.26 18.38 8.65
N ARG A 238 -21.35 17.69 8.30
CA ARG A 238 -22.62 17.70 9.03
C ARG A 238 -22.92 16.31 9.61
N PRO A 239 -23.51 16.23 10.80
CA PRO A 239 -24.01 14.95 11.30
C PRO A 239 -25.02 14.35 10.32
N THR A 240 -24.82 13.09 9.91
CA THR A 240 -25.63 12.46 8.86
C THR A 240 -25.75 10.96 9.13
N VAL A 241 -26.88 10.37 8.76
CA VAL A 241 -27.07 8.93 8.55
C VAL A 241 -26.73 8.65 7.09
N LEU A 242 -25.57 8.02 6.86
CA LEU A 242 -25.02 7.87 5.50
C LEU A 242 -25.88 6.98 4.60
N SER A 243 -26.55 5.96 5.17
CA SER A 243 -27.44 5.05 4.44
C SER A 243 -28.63 5.72 3.75
N GLU A 244 -28.97 6.95 4.14
CA GLU A 244 -30.03 7.72 3.48
C GLU A 244 -29.55 8.43 2.22
N SER A 245 -28.25 8.49 1.99
CA SER A 245 -27.64 9.32 0.95
C SER A 245 -26.67 8.57 0.03
N ILE A 246 -26.22 7.37 0.42
CA ILE A 246 -25.36 6.52 -0.41
C ILE A 246 -26.09 5.21 -0.76
N ASP A 247 -25.76 4.66 -1.92
CA ASP A 247 -26.29 3.36 -2.34
C ASP A 247 -25.54 2.20 -1.66
N LEU A 248 -25.99 1.84 -0.43
CA LEU A 248 -25.45 0.69 0.31
C LEU A 248 -25.72 -0.64 -0.41
N SER A 249 -26.78 -0.75 -1.20
CA SER A 249 -27.07 -1.95 -1.97
C SER A 249 -25.99 -2.17 -3.02
N LEU A 250 -25.63 -1.12 -3.75
CA LEU A 250 -24.56 -1.15 -4.74
C LEU A 250 -23.20 -1.44 -4.10
N LEU A 251 -22.90 -0.82 -2.95
CA LEU A 251 -21.66 -1.07 -2.21
C LEU A 251 -21.57 -2.53 -1.77
N ASN A 252 -22.63 -3.06 -1.17
CA ASN A 252 -22.69 -4.44 -0.71
C ASN A 252 -22.61 -5.45 -1.86
N ALA A 253 -23.20 -5.15 -3.02
CA ALA A 253 -23.07 -5.96 -4.22
C ALA A 253 -21.62 -6.00 -4.72
N SER A 254 -20.94 -4.84 -4.75
CA SER A 254 -19.53 -4.75 -5.15
C SER A 254 -18.62 -5.52 -4.19
N ILE A 255 -18.87 -5.46 -2.88
CA ILE A 255 -18.10 -6.21 -1.87
C ILE A 255 -18.30 -7.73 -2.07
N ARG A 256 -19.53 -8.18 -2.32
CA ARG A 256 -19.79 -9.60 -2.60
C ARG A 256 -19.08 -10.08 -3.87
N ALA A 257 -19.13 -9.31 -4.95
CA ALA A 257 -18.40 -9.63 -6.18
C ALA A 257 -16.88 -9.77 -5.93
N TYR A 258 -16.32 -8.85 -5.15
CA TYR A 258 -14.92 -8.90 -4.74
C TYR A 258 -14.60 -10.16 -3.93
N HIS A 259 -15.40 -10.45 -2.91
CA HIS A 259 -15.29 -11.63 -2.07
C HIS A 259 -15.33 -12.94 -2.88
N ASP A 260 -16.29 -13.05 -3.81
CA ASP A 260 -16.43 -14.25 -4.64
C ASP A 260 -15.22 -14.42 -5.58
N ARG A 261 -14.67 -13.30 -6.08
CA ARG A 261 -13.46 -13.32 -6.90
C ARG A 261 -12.25 -13.82 -6.10
N ILE A 262 -12.07 -13.33 -4.86
CA ILE A 262 -11.00 -13.82 -3.98
C ILE A 262 -11.10 -15.32 -3.75
N LYS A 263 -12.32 -15.82 -3.46
CA LYS A 263 -12.55 -17.25 -3.29
C LYS A 263 -12.20 -18.09 -4.52
N GLN A 264 -12.53 -17.60 -5.72
CA GLN A 264 -12.16 -18.27 -6.96
C GLN A 264 -10.64 -18.37 -7.12
N ILE A 265 -9.89 -17.29 -6.80
CA ILE A 265 -8.43 -17.27 -6.84
C ILE A 265 -7.85 -18.25 -5.82
N CYS A 266 -8.34 -18.27 -4.59
CA CYS A 266 -7.90 -19.22 -3.57
C CYS A 266 -8.10 -20.68 -4.04
N LEU A 267 -9.26 -21.00 -4.63
CA LEU A 267 -9.55 -22.33 -5.17
C LEU A 267 -8.59 -22.70 -6.31
N TYR A 268 -8.30 -21.77 -7.22
CA TYR A 268 -7.36 -21.99 -8.32
C TYR A 268 -5.96 -22.33 -7.79
N HIS A 269 -5.43 -21.56 -6.85
CA HIS A 269 -4.11 -21.83 -6.24
C HIS A 269 -4.07 -23.19 -5.52
N THR A 270 -5.15 -23.58 -4.85
CA THR A 270 -5.24 -24.89 -4.18
C THR A 270 -5.21 -26.04 -5.18
N GLN A 271 -5.90 -25.92 -6.32
CA GLN A 271 -6.03 -27.00 -7.32
C GLN A 271 -4.77 -27.17 -8.18
N THR A 272 -4.08 -26.08 -8.49
CA THR A 272 -2.94 -26.11 -9.41
C THR A 272 -1.62 -26.42 -8.71
N GLY A 273 -1.56 -26.42 -7.39
CA GLY A 273 -0.32 -26.52 -6.64
C GLY A 273 0.69 -25.42 -7.03
N ALA A 274 0.22 -24.43 -7.78
CA ALA A 274 1.02 -23.30 -8.23
C ALA A 274 1.38 -22.47 -7.00
N ASN A 275 2.57 -22.68 -6.47
CA ASN A 275 3.25 -21.63 -5.74
C ASN A 275 3.60 -20.57 -6.78
N PRO A 276 3.10 -19.34 -6.65
CA PRO A 276 3.41 -18.26 -7.57
C PRO A 276 4.89 -17.91 -7.59
#